data_d7f5a4c4fa0a0fb4e753f8272d6b3675
#
_entry.id   d7f5a4c4fa0a0fb4e753f8272d6b3675
#
_cell.length_a   1.000
_cell.length_b   1.000
_cell.length_c   1.000
_cell.angle_alpha   90.00
_cell.angle_beta   90.00
_cell.angle_gamma   90.00
#
_symmetry.space_group_name_H-M   'P 1'
#
loop_
_entity.id
_entity.type
_entity.pdbx_description
1 polymer ?
#
loop_
_entity_poly.entity_id
_entity_poly.type
_entity_poly.pdbx_seq_one_letter_code
_entity_poly.pdbx_strand_id
1 'polypeptide(L)'
;EEPLVVRPTSETIIGWAFQKWIQSHRDLPLLLNQWANVVRWELRTRLFLRTMEFLWQEGHTAHATHEESEEETMRMLGVYTDFAVNDAAIPVIPGRKSDQERFAGYRGLDT
;
A
#
# COMPACT_ATOMS: atom_id res chain seq x y z
N GLU A 1 15.35 -24.21 19.83
CA GLU A 1 14.31 -23.64 18.92
C GLU A 1 14.75 -22.24 18.52
N GLU A 2 14.72 -21.96 17.24
CA GLU A 2 15.00 -20.61 16.75
C GLU A 2 13.76 -19.73 16.96
N PRO A 3 13.93 -18.47 17.40
CA PRO A 3 12.81 -17.56 17.55
C PRO A 3 12.22 -17.21 16.19
N LEU A 4 10.90 -17.20 16.08
CA LEU A 4 10.21 -16.69 14.92
C LEU A 4 10.11 -15.16 15.01
N VAL A 5 10.39 -14.48 13.93
CA VAL A 5 10.27 -13.02 13.83
C VAL A 5 9.10 -12.66 12.95
N VAL A 6 8.11 -12.00 13.53
CA VAL A 6 7.01 -11.41 12.76
C VAL A 6 7.54 -10.13 12.10
N ARG A 7 7.45 -10.07 10.78
CA ARG A 7 7.93 -8.88 10.07
C ARG A 7 7.12 -7.64 10.46
N PRO A 8 7.78 -6.48 10.57
CA PRO A 8 7.10 -5.20 10.77
C PRO A 8 6.39 -4.75 9.49
N THR A 9 5.87 -3.53 9.50
CA THR A 9 5.31 -2.90 8.30
C THR A 9 6.31 -2.88 7.14
N SER A 10 5.80 -3.04 5.91
CA SER A 10 6.62 -3.16 4.70
C SER A 10 7.30 -1.85 4.29
N GLU A 11 6.75 -0.69 4.64
CA GLU A 11 7.22 0.62 4.19
C GLU A 11 8.68 0.86 4.55
N THR A 12 9.08 0.51 5.76
CA THR A 12 10.46 0.71 6.23
C THR A 12 11.45 -0.16 5.45
N ILE A 13 11.11 -1.43 5.24
CA ILE A 13 11.99 -2.37 4.52
C ILE A 13 12.09 -1.99 3.05
N ILE A 14 10.96 -1.65 2.43
CA ILE A 14 10.90 -1.27 1.02
C ILE A 14 11.58 0.07 0.80
N GLY A 15 11.40 1.04 1.70
CA GLY A 15 12.12 2.33 1.64
C GLY A 15 13.64 2.14 1.70
N TRP A 16 14.11 1.24 2.56
CA TRP A 16 15.52 0.88 2.62
C TRP A 16 16.03 0.22 1.34
N ALA A 17 15.22 -0.67 0.73
CA ALA A 17 15.55 -1.29 -0.54
C ALA A 17 15.58 -0.26 -1.69
N PHE A 18 14.59 0.62 -1.76
CA PHE A 18 14.51 1.68 -2.74
C PHE A 18 15.71 2.62 -2.67
N GLN A 19 16.14 3.00 -1.46
CA GLN A 19 17.35 3.79 -1.25
C GLN A 19 18.60 3.17 -1.88
N LYS A 20 18.67 1.83 -1.90
CA LYS A 20 19.79 1.11 -2.51
C LYS A 20 19.65 0.94 -4.02
N TRP A 21 18.43 0.71 -4.49
CA TRP A 21 18.16 0.40 -5.89
C TRP A 21 18.12 1.65 -6.77
N ILE A 22 17.62 2.77 -6.23
CA ILE A 22 17.53 4.02 -6.96
C ILE A 22 18.86 4.77 -6.83
N GLN A 23 19.67 4.72 -7.88
CA GLN A 23 20.99 5.36 -7.94
C GLN A 23 20.96 6.66 -8.76
N SER A 24 19.96 6.81 -9.64
CA SER A 24 19.77 8.01 -10.45
C SER A 24 18.30 8.19 -10.83
N HIS A 25 17.98 9.38 -11.38
CA HIS A 25 16.65 9.65 -11.92
C HIS A 25 16.23 8.69 -13.06
N ARG A 26 17.20 8.03 -13.71
CA ARG A 26 16.94 7.05 -14.77
C ARG A 26 16.36 5.75 -14.25
N ASP A 27 16.47 5.49 -12.96
CA ASP A 27 15.87 4.33 -12.29
C ASP A 27 14.40 4.56 -11.92
N LEU A 28 13.88 5.73 -12.20
CA LEU A 28 12.50 6.12 -11.92
C LEU A 28 11.65 6.16 -13.21
N PRO A 29 10.36 5.88 -13.12
CA PRO A 29 9.67 5.41 -11.92
C PRO A 29 10.07 3.98 -11.55
N LEU A 30 10.13 3.69 -10.26
CA LEU A 30 10.28 2.33 -9.75
C LEU A 30 8.94 1.85 -9.19
N LEU A 31 8.43 0.78 -9.76
CA LEU A 31 7.14 0.20 -9.39
C LEU A 31 7.38 -1.22 -8.86
N LEU A 32 6.93 -1.47 -7.66
CA LEU A 32 7.06 -2.75 -7.00
C LEU A 32 5.70 -3.20 -6.48
N ASN A 33 5.38 -4.46 -6.65
CA ASN A 33 4.21 -5.09 -6.04
C ASN A 33 4.61 -6.36 -5.33
N GLN A 34 3.99 -6.65 -4.21
CA GLN A 34 4.12 -7.95 -3.55
C GLN A 34 2.76 -8.52 -3.16
N TRP A 35 2.64 -9.83 -3.28
CA TRP A 35 1.60 -10.63 -2.65
C TRP A 35 2.16 -11.14 -1.33
N ALA A 36 1.50 -10.82 -0.24
CA ALA A 36 2.06 -11.05 1.08
C ALA A 36 0.98 -11.37 2.12
N ASN A 37 1.43 -11.97 3.21
CA ASN A 37 0.66 -12.02 4.44
C ASN A 37 1.06 -10.87 5.37
N VAL A 38 0.12 -10.46 6.20
CA VAL A 38 0.32 -9.48 7.25
C VAL A 38 -0.21 -10.02 8.56
N VAL A 39 0.55 -9.84 9.63
CA VAL A 39 0.12 -10.13 10.99
C VAL A 39 -0.04 -8.80 11.73
N ARG A 40 -1.24 -8.56 12.23
CA ARG A 40 -1.56 -7.39 13.07
C ARG A 40 -2.22 -7.85 14.34
N TRP A 41 -1.78 -7.30 15.47
CA TRP A 41 -2.45 -7.55 16.73
C TRP A 41 -3.80 -6.85 16.76
N GLU A 42 -4.86 -7.64 16.61
CA GLU A 42 -6.23 -7.14 16.59
C GLU A 42 -6.94 -7.51 17.89
N LEU A 43 -7.37 -6.50 18.65
CA LEU A 43 -8.05 -6.71 19.93
C LEU A 43 -9.47 -7.26 19.77
N ARG A 44 -10.11 -6.98 18.65
CA ARG A 44 -11.48 -7.42 18.34
C ARG A 44 -11.53 -8.05 16.97
N THR A 45 -11.23 -9.33 16.91
CA THR A 45 -11.33 -10.09 15.67
C THR A 45 -12.79 -10.27 15.25
N ARG A 46 -13.02 -10.27 13.94
CA ARG A 46 -14.30 -10.66 13.32
C ARG A 46 -14.02 -11.65 12.21
N LEU A 47 -14.78 -12.71 12.19
CA LEU A 47 -14.66 -13.75 11.16
C LEU A 47 -14.70 -13.12 9.75
N PHE A 48 -13.74 -13.45 8.92
CA PHE A 48 -13.49 -12.92 7.56
C PHE A 48 -13.19 -11.42 7.42
N LEU A 49 -13.62 -10.60 8.34
CA LEU A 49 -13.51 -9.14 8.21
C LEU A 49 -12.28 -8.56 8.95
N ARG A 50 -11.96 -9.13 10.11
CA ARG A 50 -10.82 -8.70 10.94
C ARG A 50 -10.17 -9.91 11.57
N THR A 51 -9.12 -10.37 10.95
CA THR A 51 -8.28 -11.46 11.43
C THR A 51 -6.92 -10.94 11.84
N MET A 52 -6.23 -11.66 12.72
CA MET A 52 -4.87 -11.29 13.14
C MET A 52 -3.85 -11.51 12.01
N GLU A 53 -4.14 -12.42 11.09
CA GLU A 53 -3.34 -12.64 9.89
C GLU A 53 -4.27 -12.57 8.68
N PHE A 54 -3.83 -11.89 7.64
CA PHE A 54 -4.56 -11.77 6.38
C PHE A 54 -3.61 -11.71 5.18
N LEU A 55 -4.15 -12.02 4.03
CA LEU A 55 -3.45 -11.95 2.75
C LEU A 55 -3.86 -10.68 2.03
N TRP A 56 -2.90 -10.03 1.42
CA TRP A 56 -3.14 -8.87 0.57
C TRP A 56 -2.13 -8.77 -0.57
N GLN A 57 -2.34 -7.82 -1.44
CA GLN A 57 -1.29 -7.28 -2.27
C GLN A 57 -1.00 -5.85 -1.81
N GLU A 58 0.23 -5.41 -1.97
CA GLU A 58 0.60 -4.01 -1.78
C GLU A 58 1.56 -3.57 -2.86
N GLY A 59 1.31 -2.39 -3.40
CA GLY A 59 2.18 -1.72 -4.34
C GLY A 59 2.97 -0.63 -3.65
N HIS A 60 4.23 -0.50 -4.03
CA HIS A 60 5.12 0.56 -3.57
C HIS A 60 5.78 1.18 -4.78
N THR A 61 5.74 2.50 -4.88
CA THR A 61 6.24 3.20 -6.05
C THR A 61 7.12 4.38 -5.65
N ALA A 62 8.08 4.70 -6.52
CA ALA A 62 8.89 5.89 -6.41
C ALA A 62 8.90 6.62 -7.74
N HIS A 63 8.76 7.93 -7.72
CA HIS A 63 8.64 8.79 -8.88
C HIS A 63 9.60 9.96 -8.81
N ALA A 64 9.91 10.57 -9.96
CA ALA A 64 10.79 11.73 -10.03
C ALA A 64 10.07 12.99 -9.57
N THR A 65 8.77 13.10 -9.79
CA THR A 65 7.98 14.28 -9.44
C THR A 65 6.73 13.92 -8.63
N HIS A 66 6.19 14.91 -7.96
CA HIS A 66 4.93 14.77 -7.22
C HIS A 66 3.76 14.48 -8.17
N GLU A 67 3.74 15.15 -9.31
CA GLU A 67 2.69 14.97 -10.32
C GLU A 67 2.64 13.53 -10.86
N GLU A 68 3.80 12.94 -11.13
CA GLU A 68 3.88 11.53 -11.56
C GLU A 68 3.37 10.58 -10.46
N SER A 69 3.68 10.88 -9.20
CA SER A 69 3.20 10.10 -8.06
C SER A 69 1.68 10.20 -7.91
N GLU A 70 1.11 11.40 -8.05
CA GLU A 70 -0.34 11.58 -8.03
C GLU A 70 -1.03 10.87 -9.19
N GLU A 71 -0.48 10.95 -10.39
CA GLU A 71 -1.01 10.25 -11.55
C GLU A 71 -1.05 8.73 -11.32
N GLU A 72 0.02 8.16 -10.77
CA GLU A 72 0.05 6.73 -10.46
C GLU A 72 -0.95 6.35 -9.35
N THR A 73 -1.10 7.18 -8.33
CA THR A 73 -2.10 6.99 -7.27
C THR A 73 -3.51 6.94 -7.85
N MET A 74 -3.85 7.88 -8.72
CA MET A 74 -5.16 7.93 -9.36
C MET A 74 -5.38 6.76 -10.32
N ARG A 75 -4.33 6.34 -11.01
CA ARG A 75 -4.37 5.15 -11.87
C ARG A 75 -4.68 3.89 -11.06
N MET A 76 -4.02 3.69 -9.94
CA MET A 76 -4.25 2.54 -9.08
C MET A 76 -5.61 2.57 -8.40
N LEU A 77 -6.11 3.75 -8.01
CA LEU A 77 -7.49 3.90 -7.55
C LEU A 77 -8.49 3.44 -8.62
N GLY A 78 -8.25 3.78 -9.87
CA GLY A 78 -9.05 3.31 -11.01
C GLY A 78 -9.02 1.78 -11.16
N VAL A 79 -7.85 1.16 -11.01
CA VAL A 79 -7.70 -0.31 -11.05
C VAL A 79 -8.49 -0.98 -9.93
N TYR A 80 -8.38 -0.49 -8.70
CA TYR A 80 -9.16 -1.03 -7.57
C TYR A 80 -10.66 -0.85 -7.75
N THR A 81 -11.08 0.30 -8.26
CA THR A 81 -12.49 0.57 -8.54
C THR A 81 -13.04 -0.38 -9.61
N ASP A 82 -12.29 -0.57 -10.69
CA ASP A 82 -12.67 -1.47 -11.77
C ASP A 82 -12.80 -2.92 -11.27
N PHE A 83 -11.81 -3.39 -10.54
CA PHE A 83 -11.85 -4.72 -9.92
C PHE A 83 -13.04 -4.89 -8.98
N ALA A 84 -13.25 -3.93 -8.07
CA ALA A 84 -14.34 -4.01 -7.11
C ALA A 84 -15.70 -4.09 -7.81
N VAL A 85 -15.94 -3.23 -8.77
CA VAL A 85 -17.24 -3.14 -9.46
C VAL A 85 -17.45 -4.30 -10.43
N ASN A 86 -16.48 -4.56 -11.31
CA ASN A 86 -16.65 -5.46 -12.44
C ASN A 86 -16.33 -6.93 -12.12
N ASP A 87 -15.38 -7.19 -11.24
CA ASP A 87 -15.00 -8.56 -10.88
C ASP A 87 -15.61 -9.03 -9.55
N ALA A 88 -15.60 -8.18 -8.53
CA ALA A 88 -16.12 -8.53 -7.22
C ALA A 88 -17.59 -8.16 -6.99
N ALA A 89 -18.21 -7.41 -7.89
CA ALA A 89 -19.58 -6.90 -7.77
C ALA A 89 -19.83 -6.09 -6.48
N ILE A 90 -18.81 -5.35 -6.03
CA ILE A 90 -18.87 -4.52 -4.83
C ILE A 90 -18.99 -3.07 -5.29
N PRO A 91 -20.10 -2.36 -4.98
CA PRO A 91 -20.20 -0.94 -5.27
C PRO A 91 -19.25 -0.15 -4.36
N VAL A 92 -18.48 0.74 -4.96
CA VAL A 92 -17.54 1.59 -4.24
C VAL A 92 -17.76 3.06 -4.61
N ILE A 93 -17.49 3.93 -3.65
CA ILE A 93 -17.48 5.39 -3.86
C ILE A 93 -16.05 5.84 -3.56
N PRO A 94 -15.26 6.22 -4.57
CA PRO A 94 -13.93 6.76 -4.35
C PRO A 94 -13.98 8.05 -3.54
N GLY A 95 -13.05 8.21 -2.62
CA GLY A 95 -12.97 9.39 -1.78
C GLY A 95 -11.53 9.73 -1.40
N ARG A 96 -11.35 10.84 -0.73
CA ARG A 96 -10.07 11.28 -0.18
C ARG A 96 -10.16 11.27 1.33
N LYS A 97 -9.16 10.71 1.99
CA LYS A 97 -9.06 10.76 3.45
C LYS A 97 -8.99 12.20 3.95
N SER A 98 -9.65 12.45 5.07
CA SER A 98 -9.55 13.72 5.78
C SER A 98 -8.16 13.86 6.44
N ASP A 99 -7.78 15.08 6.81
CA ASP A 99 -6.51 15.33 7.49
C ASP A 99 -6.37 14.56 8.80
N GLN A 100 -7.49 14.24 9.47
CA GLN A 100 -7.50 13.47 10.71
C GLN A 100 -7.23 11.98 10.51
N GLU A 101 -7.45 11.46 9.31
CA GLU A 101 -7.27 10.05 8.95
C GLU A 101 -5.90 9.76 8.32
N ARG A 102 -5.10 10.79 8.08
CA ARG A 102 -3.78 10.66 7.47
C ARG A 102 -2.75 10.21 8.50
N PHE A 103 -1.81 9.40 8.04
CA PHE A 103 -0.66 9.03 8.85
C PHE A 103 0.27 10.22 9.09
N ALA A 104 0.92 10.22 10.26
CA ALA A 104 1.93 11.22 10.59
C ALA A 104 3.07 11.22 9.53
N GLY A 105 3.46 12.40 9.08
CA GLY A 105 4.50 12.57 8.05
C GLY A 105 4.00 12.44 6.61
N TYR A 106 2.76 12.08 6.40
CA TYR A 106 2.17 11.99 5.07
C TYR A 106 1.93 13.37 4.45
N ARG A 107 2.36 13.53 3.20
CA ARG A 107 2.11 14.73 2.39
C ARG A 107 1.63 14.31 1.01
N GLY A 108 0.33 14.35 0.73
CA GLY A 108 -0.22 14.02 -0.59
C GLY A 108 -1.61 13.39 -0.55
N LEU A 109 -1.94 12.68 -1.61
CA LEU A 109 -3.19 11.95 -1.74
C LEU A 109 -3.08 10.59 -1.05
N ASP A 110 -3.94 10.35 -0.08
CA ASP A 110 -4.21 9.04 0.47
C ASP A 110 -5.67 8.71 0.13
N THR A 111 -5.86 7.79 -0.80
CA THR A 111 -7.18 7.43 -1.36
C THR A 111 -7.59 6.04 -0.97
#